data_55645c4cf24c2678f1e8a00120b09436
#
_entry.id   55645c4cf24c2678f1e8a00120b09436
#
_cell.length_a   1.000
_cell.length_b   1.000
_cell.length_c   1.000
_cell.angle_alpha   90.00
_cell.angle_beta   90.00
_cell.angle_gamma   90.00
#
_symmetry.space_group_name_H-M   'P 1'
#
loop_
_entity.id
_entity.type
_entity.pdbx_description
1 polymer ?
#
loop_
_entity_poly.entity_id
_entity_poly.type
_entity_poly.pdbx_seq_one_letter_code
_entity_poly.pdbx_strand_id
1 'polypeptide(L)'
;MSEIEIGRGKRGRRAYSFDEIAVVPSRRTRDPEDVSVAWQIDAYHFDIPVMGAPMDSVMSPATAIALGRLGGLPVLDLEGLWTRYDDPEPFLDEIAQLDPIRATARMQQIYAEPIRPELVTERLRELRAAGVTVAGALSPKHTQSHWRTVLDAGVDLFVIRGTTVSAEHVGSRAEPLNLKRFIYELDVPVIVGGAATYTAALHLMRTGAAGVLVGFGGGAAHTTRRTLGIHAPMASAIADVAAARRDYLDE
;
A
#
# COMPACT_ATOMS: atom_id res chain seq x y z
N MET A 1 27.00 -4.46 -12.36
CA MET A 1 26.44 -5.70 -11.72
C MET A 1 26.61 -6.84 -12.70
N SER A 2 27.13 -7.97 -12.26
CA SER A 2 27.31 -9.14 -13.13
C SER A 2 25.93 -9.76 -13.44
N GLU A 3 25.58 -9.80 -14.71
CA GLU A 3 24.45 -10.60 -15.17
C GLU A 3 24.77 -12.10 -14.97
N ILE A 4 23.77 -12.86 -14.57
CA ILE A 4 23.85 -14.31 -14.39
C ILE A 4 23.06 -14.94 -15.53
N GLU A 5 23.66 -15.89 -16.22
CA GLU A 5 22.94 -16.67 -17.21
C GLU A 5 22.09 -17.74 -16.49
N ILE A 6 20.77 -17.72 -16.71
CA ILE A 6 19.81 -18.64 -16.08
C ILE A 6 19.48 -19.81 -17.00
N GLY A 7 19.94 -19.76 -18.22
CA GLY A 7 19.69 -20.73 -19.27
C GLY A 7 19.89 -20.09 -20.62
N ARG A 8 19.89 -20.88 -21.69
CA ARG A 8 20.19 -20.39 -23.04
C ARG A 8 19.29 -19.20 -23.42
N GLY A 9 19.91 -18.02 -23.58
CA GLY A 9 19.22 -16.79 -23.95
C GLY A 9 18.38 -16.14 -22.83
N LYS A 10 18.50 -16.59 -21.58
CA LYS A 10 17.87 -15.98 -20.41
C LYS A 10 18.92 -15.50 -19.43
N ARG A 11 18.82 -14.23 -19.08
CA ARG A 11 19.72 -13.59 -18.12
C ARG A 11 18.93 -13.00 -16.97
N GLY A 12 19.57 -12.89 -15.83
CA GLY A 12 19.03 -12.24 -14.64
C GLY A 12 20.13 -11.59 -13.84
N ARG A 13 19.76 -10.91 -12.79
CA ARG A 13 20.69 -10.40 -11.78
C ARG A 13 20.34 -10.99 -10.42
N ARG A 14 21.32 -11.12 -9.55
CA ARG A 14 21.06 -11.44 -8.15
C ARG A 14 20.32 -10.28 -7.50
N ALA A 15 19.25 -10.59 -6.78
CA ALA A 15 18.49 -9.65 -5.97
C ALA A 15 18.57 -10.07 -4.50
N TYR A 16 18.49 -9.12 -3.58
CA TYR A 16 18.71 -9.30 -2.16
C TYR A 16 17.47 -8.94 -1.36
N SER A 17 17.17 -9.75 -0.36
CA SER A 17 16.23 -9.45 0.71
C SER A 17 16.94 -8.67 1.83
N PHE A 18 16.18 -8.18 2.82
CA PHE A 18 16.78 -7.52 3.98
C PHE A 18 17.64 -8.45 4.82
N ASP A 19 17.32 -9.74 4.85
CA ASP A 19 18.08 -10.75 5.60
C ASP A 19 19.48 -11.01 5.01
N GLU A 20 19.72 -10.57 3.78
CA GLU A 20 20.99 -10.79 3.06
C GLU A 20 21.89 -9.55 3.04
N ILE A 21 21.44 -8.42 3.63
CA ILE A 21 22.21 -7.17 3.66
C ILE A 21 22.27 -6.59 5.06
N ALA A 22 23.24 -5.71 5.28
CA ALA A 22 23.35 -4.90 6.47
C ALA A 22 23.76 -3.47 6.10
N VAL A 23 23.37 -2.50 6.94
CA VAL A 23 23.84 -1.12 6.82
C VAL A 23 25.21 -1.03 7.44
N VAL A 24 26.19 -0.52 6.68
CA VAL A 24 27.56 -0.32 7.15
C VAL A 24 27.72 1.16 7.53
N PRO A 25 28.20 1.46 8.74
CA PRO A 25 28.49 2.82 9.16
C PRO A 25 29.45 3.53 8.19
N SER A 26 29.15 4.77 7.86
CA SER A 26 29.98 5.60 6.99
C SER A 26 30.94 6.47 7.80
N ARG A 27 31.58 7.43 7.14
CA ARG A 27 32.61 8.30 7.72
C ARG A 27 32.09 9.22 8.84
N ARG A 28 30.81 9.59 8.78
CA ARG A 28 30.20 10.49 9.78
C ARG A 28 29.12 9.74 10.55
N THR A 29 29.19 9.87 11.86
CA THR A 29 28.14 9.42 12.78
C THR A 29 27.46 10.64 13.40
N ARG A 30 26.25 10.45 13.90
CA ARG A 30 25.49 11.43 14.68
C ARG A 30 24.89 10.72 15.88
N ASP A 31 24.65 11.45 16.93
CA ASP A 31 23.89 10.92 18.06
C ASP A 31 22.44 10.68 17.62
N PRO A 32 21.78 9.61 18.06
CA PRO A 32 20.41 9.29 17.64
C PRO A 32 19.42 10.42 17.87
N GLU A 33 19.63 11.19 18.95
CA GLU A 33 18.79 12.33 19.35
C GLU A 33 18.87 13.50 18.35
N ASP A 34 19.96 13.60 17.58
CA ASP A 34 20.16 14.62 16.55
C ASP A 34 19.58 14.22 15.18
N VAL A 35 18.96 13.02 15.08
CA VAL A 35 18.42 12.50 13.83
C VAL A 35 16.91 12.61 13.79
N SER A 36 16.38 13.48 12.94
CA SER A 36 14.95 13.48 12.64
C SER A 36 14.61 12.35 11.68
N VAL A 37 13.59 11.57 12.03
CA VAL A 37 12.99 10.53 11.17
C VAL A 37 11.64 10.97 10.58
N ALA A 38 11.27 12.23 10.81
CA ALA A 38 10.07 12.81 10.25
C ALA A 38 10.11 12.79 8.71
N TRP A 39 8.97 12.64 8.11
CA TRP A 39 8.81 12.59 6.68
C TRP A 39 7.56 13.35 6.21
N GLN A 40 7.48 13.57 4.91
CA GLN A 40 6.41 14.36 4.30
C GLN A 40 5.91 13.69 3.04
N ILE A 41 4.59 13.76 2.84
CA ILE A 41 3.93 13.46 1.58
C ILE A 41 3.02 14.62 1.22
N ASP A 42 3.30 15.29 0.12
CA ASP A 42 2.63 16.54 -0.27
C ASP A 42 2.65 17.55 0.89
N ALA A 43 1.50 18.04 1.34
CA ALA A 43 1.37 18.97 2.48
C ALA A 43 1.35 18.28 3.85
N TYR A 44 1.31 16.95 3.91
CA TYR A 44 1.15 16.19 5.16
C TYR A 44 2.49 15.76 5.74
N HIS A 45 2.69 16.06 7.03
CA HIS A 45 3.91 15.75 7.79
C HIS A 45 3.62 14.66 8.82
N PHE A 46 4.61 13.78 9.01
CA PHE A 46 4.54 12.67 9.95
C PHE A 46 5.82 12.60 10.78
N ASP A 47 5.67 12.40 12.10
CA ASP A 47 6.78 12.41 13.04
C ASP A 47 7.61 11.13 12.98
N ILE A 48 6.97 10.01 12.64
CA ILE A 48 7.59 8.69 12.52
C ILE A 48 7.41 8.12 11.12
N PRO A 49 8.43 7.43 10.56
CA PRO A 49 8.38 6.87 9.20
C PRO A 49 7.63 5.53 9.16
N VAL A 50 6.43 5.51 9.73
CA VAL A 50 5.57 4.32 9.80
C VAL A 50 4.25 4.60 9.11
N MET A 51 3.91 3.75 8.16
CA MET A 51 2.62 3.74 7.47
C MET A 51 1.88 2.46 7.85
N GLY A 52 0.64 2.58 8.30
CA GLY A 52 -0.22 1.44 8.61
C GLY A 52 -0.60 0.68 7.34
N ALA A 53 -0.39 -0.63 7.33
CA ALA A 53 -0.80 -1.46 6.21
C ALA A 53 -2.34 -1.57 6.18
N PRO A 54 -2.99 -1.28 5.05
CA PRO A 54 -4.45 -1.36 4.92
C PRO A 54 -4.91 -2.82 4.82
N MET A 55 -5.03 -3.46 5.96
CA MET A 55 -5.46 -4.85 6.14
C MET A 55 -6.28 -4.95 7.43
N ASP A 56 -7.38 -5.69 7.43
CA ASP A 56 -8.26 -5.85 8.61
C ASP A 56 -7.55 -6.40 9.86
N SER A 57 -6.54 -7.26 9.66
CA SER A 57 -5.73 -7.81 10.76
C SER A 57 -4.72 -6.82 11.36
N VAL A 58 -4.55 -5.65 10.77
CA VAL A 58 -3.56 -4.64 11.18
C VAL A 58 -4.22 -3.32 11.53
N MET A 59 -5.18 -2.88 10.71
CA MET A 59 -5.70 -1.51 10.76
C MET A 59 -7.23 -1.51 10.93
N SER A 60 -7.67 -1.45 12.18
CA SER A 60 -9.03 -1.06 12.55
C SER A 60 -9.12 0.47 12.66
N PRO A 61 -10.31 1.07 12.73
CA PRO A 61 -10.44 2.50 13.06
C PRO A 61 -9.71 2.89 14.35
N ALA A 62 -9.78 2.07 15.39
CA ALA A 62 -9.12 2.30 16.67
C ALA A 62 -7.57 2.28 16.53
N THR A 63 -7.00 1.29 15.83
CA THR A 63 -5.54 1.22 15.60
C THR A 63 -5.07 2.33 14.65
N ALA A 64 -5.90 2.73 13.68
CA ALA A 64 -5.63 3.88 12.80
C ALA A 64 -5.52 5.18 13.61
N ILE A 65 -6.46 5.43 14.51
CA ILE A 65 -6.43 6.59 15.40
C ILE A 65 -5.18 6.55 16.31
N ALA A 66 -4.87 5.39 16.87
CA ALA A 66 -3.68 5.22 17.74
C ALA A 66 -2.39 5.52 16.96
N LEU A 67 -2.22 4.97 15.74
CA LEU A 67 -1.05 5.23 14.90
C LEU A 67 -0.94 6.70 14.50
N GLY A 68 -2.06 7.33 14.12
CA GLY A 68 -2.09 8.75 13.78
C GLY A 68 -1.66 9.64 14.95
N ARG A 69 -2.11 9.33 16.17
CA ARG A 69 -1.69 10.04 17.40
C ARG A 69 -0.20 9.86 17.74
N LEU A 70 0.39 8.76 17.29
CA LEU A 70 1.84 8.51 17.40
C LEU A 70 2.65 9.20 16.30
N GLY A 71 2.00 9.95 15.41
CA GLY A 71 2.66 10.67 14.31
C GLY A 71 2.96 9.83 13.07
N GLY A 72 2.37 8.64 12.95
CA GLY A 72 2.44 7.82 11.73
C GLY A 72 1.29 8.10 10.76
N LEU A 73 1.36 7.52 9.55
CA LEU A 73 0.27 7.58 8.56
C LEU A 73 -0.64 6.36 8.70
N PRO A 74 -1.85 6.50 9.25
CA PRO A 74 -2.82 5.40 9.26
C PRO A 74 -3.46 5.27 7.88
N VAL A 75 -3.55 4.07 7.35
CA VAL A 75 -4.29 3.81 6.10
C VAL A 75 -5.32 2.72 6.34
N LEU A 76 -6.60 3.08 6.24
CA LEU A 76 -7.69 2.14 6.44
C LEU A 76 -7.98 1.36 5.16
N ASP A 77 -8.25 0.05 5.28
CA ASP A 77 -8.73 -0.77 4.16
C ASP A 77 -10.22 -0.50 3.93
N LEU A 78 -10.53 0.15 2.81
CA LEU A 78 -11.92 0.47 2.46
C LEU A 78 -12.62 -0.67 1.68
N GLU A 79 -11.95 -1.81 1.53
CA GLU A 79 -12.50 -3.05 0.97
C GLU A 79 -12.61 -4.16 2.02
N GLY A 80 -12.19 -3.86 3.25
CA GLY A 80 -12.15 -4.77 4.36
C GLY A 80 -13.48 -4.97 5.07
N LEU A 81 -13.43 -5.62 6.21
CA LEU A 81 -14.61 -5.96 7.02
C LEU A 81 -15.24 -4.71 7.65
N TRP A 82 -14.42 -3.71 7.99
CA TRP A 82 -14.86 -2.44 8.59
C TRP A 82 -15.80 -1.63 7.71
N THR A 83 -15.82 -1.90 6.42
CA THR A 83 -16.71 -1.25 5.46
C THR A 83 -17.81 -2.17 4.91
N ARG A 84 -17.93 -3.39 5.47
CA ARG A 84 -18.98 -4.36 5.13
C ARG A 84 -19.94 -4.61 6.27
N TYR A 85 -19.45 -4.51 7.50
CA TYR A 85 -20.20 -4.78 8.72
C TYR A 85 -20.12 -3.61 9.70
N ASP A 86 -21.20 -3.38 10.41
CA ASP A 86 -21.23 -2.33 11.46
C ASP A 86 -20.26 -2.70 12.61
N ASP A 87 -20.20 -3.97 12.97
CA ASP A 87 -19.26 -4.53 13.94
C ASP A 87 -18.61 -5.80 13.36
N PRO A 88 -17.37 -5.73 12.88
CA PRO A 88 -16.65 -6.88 12.34
C PRO A 88 -15.88 -7.69 13.39
N GLU A 89 -15.72 -7.22 14.63
CA GLU A 89 -14.91 -7.89 15.67
C GLU A 89 -15.34 -9.35 15.92
N PRO A 90 -16.65 -9.68 16.01
CA PRO A 90 -17.08 -11.08 16.19
C PRO A 90 -16.63 -12.01 15.06
N PHE A 91 -16.53 -11.52 13.82
CA PHE A 91 -16.04 -12.31 12.69
C PHE A 91 -14.52 -12.53 12.76
N LEU A 92 -13.77 -11.51 13.20
CA LEU A 92 -12.33 -11.62 13.40
C LEU A 92 -12.01 -12.63 14.52
N ASP A 93 -12.75 -12.58 15.62
CA ASP A 93 -12.61 -13.52 16.72
C ASP A 93 -12.96 -14.96 16.30
N GLU A 94 -14.04 -15.13 15.52
CA GLU A 94 -14.42 -16.42 14.95
C GLU A 94 -13.27 -16.99 14.08
N ILE A 95 -12.74 -16.20 13.14
CA ILE A 95 -11.66 -16.61 12.24
C ILE A 95 -10.41 -17.02 13.02
N ALA A 96 -10.05 -16.26 14.05
CA ALA A 96 -8.86 -16.52 14.86
C ALA A 96 -8.88 -17.88 15.57
N GLN A 97 -10.05 -18.45 15.79
CA GLN A 97 -10.22 -19.74 16.47
C GLN A 97 -10.35 -20.93 15.51
N LEU A 98 -10.47 -20.67 14.21
CA LEU A 98 -10.63 -21.72 13.21
C LEU A 98 -9.27 -22.29 12.75
N ASP A 99 -9.27 -23.56 12.35
CA ASP A 99 -8.14 -24.10 11.59
C ASP A 99 -7.98 -23.41 10.22
N PRO A 100 -6.80 -23.45 9.59
CA PRO A 100 -6.54 -22.67 8.38
C PRO A 100 -7.49 -22.97 7.19
N ILE A 101 -8.00 -24.20 7.09
CA ILE A 101 -8.88 -24.60 6.00
C ILE A 101 -10.27 -23.99 6.20
N ARG A 102 -10.82 -24.14 7.42
CA ARG A 102 -12.12 -23.55 7.78
C ARG A 102 -12.06 -22.03 7.80
N ALA A 103 -10.97 -21.45 8.31
CA ALA A 103 -10.75 -19.99 8.29
C ALA A 103 -10.81 -19.45 6.87
N THR A 104 -10.15 -20.09 5.89
CA THR A 104 -10.18 -19.67 4.48
C THR A 104 -11.59 -19.70 3.90
N ALA A 105 -12.32 -20.79 4.11
CA ALA A 105 -13.70 -20.92 3.63
C ALA A 105 -14.63 -19.89 4.29
N ARG A 106 -14.45 -19.63 5.58
CA ARG A 106 -15.24 -18.65 6.32
C ARG A 106 -14.93 -17.22 5.86
N MET A 107 -13.67 -16.86 5.68
CA MET A 107 -13.28 -15.57 5.11
C MET A 107 -13.91 -15.32 3.75
N GLN A 108 -13.95 -16.31 2.84
CA GLN A 108 -14.60 -16.17 1.54
C GLN A 108 -16.08 -15.81 1.68
N GLN A 109 -16.80 -16.40 2.66
CA GLN A 109 -18.20 -16.06 2.92
C GLN A 109 -18.37 -14.63 3.46
N ILE A 110 -17.54 -14.26 4.43
CA ILE A 110 -17.60 -12.94 5.09
C ILE A 110 -17.26 -11.82 4.09
N TYR A 111 -16.25 -12.00 3.27
CA TYR A 111 -15.87 -11.04 2.25
C TYR A 111 -16.76 -11.05 1.00
N ALA A 112 -17.74 -11.95 0.91
CA ALA A 112 -18.74 -11.94 -0.16
C ALA A 112 -19.79 -10.82 -0.01
N GLU A 113 -20.00 -10.31 1.22
CA GLU A 113 -20.85 -9.15 1.44
C GLU A 113 -20.30 -7.91 0.70
N PRO A 114 -21.17 -7.05 0.15
CA PRO A 114 -20.74 -5.87 -0.58
C PRO A 114 -20.13 -4.81 0.35
N ILE A 115 -19.25 -3.99 -0.23
CA ILE A 115 -18.77 -2.78 0.42
C ILE A 115 -19.96 -1.83 0.57
N ARG A 116 -20.17 -1.29 1.77
CA ARG A 116 -21.25 -0.37 2.10
C ARG A 116 -20.73 1.07 2.09
N PRO A 117 -21.17 1.92 1.14
CA PRO A 117 -20.71 3.31 1.04
C PRO A 117 -20.92 4.13 2.31
N GLU A 118 -22.00 3.86 3.05
CA GLU A 118 -22.28 4.51 4.33
C GLU A 118 -21.22 4.18 5.39
N LEU A 119 -20.76 2.95 5.46
CA LEU A 119 -19.68 2.54 6.37
C LEU A 119 -18.33 3.13 5.95
N VAL A 120 -18.04 3.20 4.66
CA VAL A 120 -16.85 3.92 4.17
C VAL A 120 -16.83 5.35 4.71
N THR A 121 -17.95 6.04 4.55
CA THR A 121 -18.10 7.42 5.04
C THR A 121 -17.98 7.52 6.55
N GLU A 122 -18.62 6.61 7.29
CA GLU A 122 -18.60 6.59 8.75
C GLU A 122 -17.18 6.37 9.29
N ARG A 123 -16.45 5.35 8.79
CA ARG A 123 -15.09 5.05 9.26
C ARG A 123 -14.10 6.18 8.96
N LEU A 124 -14.17 6.79 7.79
CA LEU A 124 -13.32 7.94 7.48
C LEU A 124 -13.64 9.16 8.35
N ARG A 125 -14.91 9.42 8.63
CA ARG A 125 -15.32 10.50 9.54
C ARG A 125 -14.92 10.25 10.99
N GLU A 126 -14.88 8.99 11.43
CA GLU A 126 -14.39 8.61 12.74
C GLU A 126 -12.91 9.02 12.90
N LEU A 127 -12.06 8.73 11.92
CA LEU A 127 -10.67 9.18 11.89
C LEU A 127 -10.58 10.71 11.91
N ARG A 128 -11.39 11.38 11.10
CA ARG A 128 -11.45 12.85 11.05
C ARG A 128 -11.83 13.46 12.39
N ALA A 129 -12.83 12.90 13.07
CA ALA A 129 -13.27 13.35 14.38
C ALA A 129 -12.20 13.17 15.47
N ALA A 130 -11.33 12.17 15.31
CA ALA A 130 -10.18 11.93 16.20
C ALA A 130 -9.00 12.88 15.93
N GLY A 131 -9.05 13.72 14.89
CA GLY A 131 -8.03 14.71 14.56
C GLY A 131 -6.75 14.10 13.97
N VAL A 132 -6.82 12.91 13.39
CA VAL A 132 -5.68 12.27 12.70
C VAL A 132 -5.83 12.43 11.18
N THR A 133 -4.72 12.29 10.45
CA THR A 133 -4.73 12.27 8.98
C THR A 133 -5.60 11.12 8.48
N VAL A 134 -6.53 11.42 7.60
CA VAL A 134 -7.49 10.45 7.07
C VAL A 134 -6.98 9.87 5.76
N ALA A 135 -6.55 8.62 5.78
CA ALA A 135 -6.15 7.91 4.57
C ALA A 135 -6.91 6.60 4.40
N GLY A 136 -7.32 6.33 3.18
CA GLY A 136 -8.07 5.12 2.83
C GLY A 136 -7.54 4.46 1.56
N ALA A 137 -7.57 3.13 1.55
CA ALA A 137 -7.05 2.32 0.45
C ALA A 137 -8.14 1.54 -0.27
N LEU A 138 -8.08 1.58 -1.60
CA LEU A 138 -8.89 0.75 -2.51
C LEU A 138 -8.00 0.07 -3.56
N SER A 139 -8.45 -1.08 -4.07
CA SER A 139 -7.86 -1.65 -5.28
C SER A 139 -8.26 -0.82 -6.52
N PRO A 140 -7.53 -0.92 -7.64
CA PRO A 140 -7.90 -0.24 -8.88
C PRO A 140 -9.34 -0.55 -9.33
N LYS A 141 -9.81 -1.77 -9.08
CA LYS A 141 -11.17 -2.21 -9.42
C LYS A 141 -12.22 -1.46 -8.61
N HIS A 142 -12.07 -1.39 -7.30
CA HIS A 142 -13.06 -0.76 -6.42
C HIS A 142 -12.91 0.76 -6.39
N THR A 143 -11.75 1.29 -6.75
CA THR A 143 -11.54 2.74 -6.95
C THR A 143 -12.59 3.31 -7.92
N GLN A 144 -12.79 2.67 -9.07
CA GLN A 144 -13.77 3.16 -10.06
C GLN A 144 -15.19 3.28 -9.52
N SER A 145 -15.57 2.42 -8.57
CA SER A 145 -16.93 2.38 -8.01
C SER A 145 -17.12 3.28 -6.79
N HIS A 146 -16.07 3.49 -5.99
CA HIS A 146 -16.20 4.09 -4.64
C HIS A 146 -15.42 5.39 -4.43
N TRP A 147 -14.61 5.85 -5.39
CA TRP A 147 -13.74 7.02 -5.20
C TRP A 147 -14.51 8.29 -4.77
N ARG A 148 -15.72 8.51 -5.31
CA ARG A 148 -16.54 9.67 -4.95
C ARG A 148 -16.96 9.62 -3.48
N THR A 149 -17.42 8.46 -3.03
CA THR A 149 -17.77 8.26 -1.61
C THR A 149 -16.58 8.55 -0.70
N VAL A 150 -15.38 8.15 -1.10
CA VAL A 150 -14.15 8.37 -0.32
C VAL A 150 -13.81 9.86 -0.27
N LEU A 151 -13.89 10.58 -1.39
CA LEU A 151 -13.65 12.02 -1.44
C LEU A 151 -14.71 12.81 -0.65
N ASP A 152 -15.98 12.47 -0.83
CA ASP A 152 -17.11 13.12 -0.12
C ASP A 152 -17.04 12.90 1.40
N ALA A 153 -16.42 11.82 1.84
CA ALA A 153 -16.12 11.53 3.24
C ALA A 153 -14.99 12.41 3.81
N GLY A 154 -14.22 13.10 2.94
CA GLY A 154 -13.17 14.02 3.33
C GLY A 154 -11.83 13.31 3.60
N VAL A 155 -11.43 12.37 2.74
CA VAL A 155 -10.09 11.76 2.80
C VAL A 155 -8.99 12.80 2.54
N ASP A 156 -7.87 12.70 3.26
CA ASP A 156 -6.69 13.55 3.06
C ASP A 156 -5.70 12.94 2.07
N LEU A 157 -5.58 11.62 2.08
CA LEU A 157 -4.67 10.83 1.24
C LEU A 157 -5.41 9.63 0.67
N PHE A 158 -5.42 9.48 -0.65
CA PHE A 158 -6.04 8.35 -1.31
C PHE A 158 -4.97 7.31 -1.69
N VAL A 159 -5.18 6.04 -1.32
CA VAL A 159 -4.23 4.97 -1.61
C VAL A 159 -4.84 3.98 -2.60
N ILE A 160 -4.19 3.78 -3.74
CA ILE A 160 -4.58 2.75 -4.72
C ILE A 160 -3.56 1.63 -4.63
N ARG A 161 -4.00 0.49 -4.09
CA ARG A 161 -3.12 -0.64 -3.83
C ARG A 161 -3.56 -1.92 -4.52
N GLY A 162 -2.59 -2.74 -4.87
CA GLY A 162 -2.80 -4.10 -5.39
C GLY A 162 -1.51 -4.90 -5.28
N THR A 163 -1.56 -6.19 -5.57
CA THR A 163 -0.35 -7.03 -5.65
C THR A 163 0.65 -6.42 -6.61
N THR A 164 0.18 -6.00 -7.78
CA THR A 164 0.92 -5.15 -8.71
C THR A 164 -0.02 -4.08 -9.24
N VAL A 165 0.46 -2.84 -9.28
CA VAL A 165 -0.25 -1.74 -9.93
C VAL A 165 0.62 -1.23 -11.07
N SER A 166 0.06 -1.10 -12.26
CA SER A 166 0.75 -0.56 -13.44
C SER A 166 0.08 0.72 -13.91
N ALA A 167 0.85 1.63 -14.48
CA ALA A 167 0.33 2.84 -15.09
C ALA A 167 -0.58 2.53 -16.30
N GLU A 168 -0.30 1.41 -16.98
CA GLU A 168 -1.04 0.93 -18.14
C GLU A 168 -1.55 -0.49 -17.88
N HIS A 169 -2.85 -0.62 -17.60
CA HIS A 169 -3.51 -1.90 -17.48
C HIS A 169 -4.38 -2.15 -18.70
N VAL A 170 -4.24 -3.33 -19.30
CA VAL A 170 -5.08 -3.74 -20.43
C VAL A 170 -6.12 -4.74 -19.92
N GLY A 171 -7.38 -4.35 -19.93
CA GLY A 171 -8.50 -5.18 -19.52
C GLY A 171 -9.37 -5.58 -20.71
N SER A 172 -9.86 -6.84 -20.74
CA SER A 172 -10.78 -7.33 -21.78
C SER A 172 -12.26 -7.23 -21.41
N ARG A 173 -12.58 -7.01 -20.13
CA ARG A 173 -13.95 -7.06 -19.60
C ARG A 173 -14.55 -5.72 -19.20
N ALA A 174 -13.71 -4.76 -18.87
CA ALA A 174 -14.11 -3.41 -18.52
C ALA A 174 -12.96 -2.44 -18.87
N GLU A 175 -13.29 -1.17 -19.08
CA GLU A 175 -12.28 -0.12 -19.25
C GLU A 175 -11.46 -0.02 -17.95
N PRO A 176 -10.14 -0.20 -18.01
CA PRO A 176 -9.29 -0.12 -16.83
C PRO A 176 -9.23 1.31 -16.31
N LEU A 177 -8.93 1.45 -15.01
CA LEU A 177 -8.68 2.76 -14.39
C LEU A 177 -7.47 3.42 -15.06
N ASN A 178 -7.70 4.55 -15.71
CA ASN A 178 -6.62 5.41 -16.21
C ASN A 178 -6.05 6.22 -15.04
N LEU A 179 -4.96 5.72 -14.45
CA LEU A 179 -4.35 6.33 -13.26
C LEU A 179 -3.95 7.79 -13.48
N LYS A 180 -3.34 8.12 -14.62
CA LYS A 180 -2.89 9.48 -14.91
C LYS A 180 -4.06 10.47 -14.94
N ARG A 181 -5.13 10.12 -15.65
CA ARG A 181 -6.34 10.94 -15.70
C ARG A 181 -7.00 11.04 -14.33
N PHE A 182 -7.12 9.92 -13.64
CA PHE A 182 -7.75 9.84 -12.33
C PHE A 182 -7.01 10.72 -11.31
N ILE A 183 -5.68 10.60 -11.22
CA ILE A 183 -4.87 11.39 -10.27
C ILE A 183 -4.95 12.89 -10.61
N TYR A 184 -4.95 13.24 -11.90
CA TYR A 184 -5.06 14.63 -12.34
C TYR A 184 -6.41 15.27 -11.99
N GLU A 185 -7.49 14.49 -11.95
CA GLU A 185 -8.86 14.95 -11.62
C GLU A 185 -9.10 15.07 -10.10
N LEU A 186 -8.16 14.61 -9.24
CA LEU A 186 -8.33 14.64 -7.78
C LEU A 186 -7.60 15.83 -7.15
N ASP A 187 -8.25 16.44 -6.15
CA ASP A 187 -7.68 17.51 -5.33
C ASP A 187 -6.91 16.95 -4.10
N VAL A 188 -6.80 15.64 -3.96
CA VAL A 188 -6.09 14.99 -2.86
C VAL A 188 -4.90 14.17 -3.39
N PRO A 189 -3.76 14.13 -2.67
CA PRO A 189 -2.61 13.35 -3.09
C PRO A 189 -2.92 11.85 -3.12
N VAL A 190 -2.43 11.19 -4.17
CA VAL A 190 -2.65 9.75 -4.39
C VAL A 190 -1.36 8.98 -4.25
N ILE A 191 -1.37 7.94 -3.42
CA ILE A 191 -0.31 6.96 -3.29
C ILE A 191 -0.70 5.72 -4.09
N VAL A 192 0.19 5.20 -4.91
CA VAL A 192 -0.08 4.04 -5.76
C VAL A 192 0.94 2.92 -5.55
N GLY A 193 0.53 1.67 -5.68
CA GLY A 193 1.46 0.52 -5.64
C GLY A 193 0.77 -0.82 -5.38
N GLY A 194 1.50 -1.94 -5.36
CA GLY A 194 2.97 -2.13 -5.32
C GLY A 194 3.67 -2.10 -6.70
N ALA A 195 4.83 -1.54 -6.66
CA ALA A 195 5.80 -1.61 -7.74
C ALA A 195 7.14 -2.13 -7.20
N ALA A 196 7.90 -2.86 -8.01
CA ALA A 196 9.15 -3.46 -7.56
C ALA A 196 10.30 -3.32 -8.55
N THR A 197 10.10 -2.61 -9.65
CA THR A 197 11.13 -2.38 -10.66
C THR A 197 11.26 -0.89 -10.94
N TYR A 198 12.45 -0.49 -11.39
CA TYR A 198 12.74 0.86 -11.84
C TYR A 198 11.69 1.38 -12.84
N THR A 199 11.44 0.62 -13.91
CA THR A 199 10.53 1.03 -14.98
C THR A 199 9.10 1.19 -14.48
N ALA A 200 8.57 0.21 -13.72
CA ALA A 200 7.21 0.28 -13.19
C ALA A 200 7.04 1.49 -12.26
N ALA A 201 8.00 1.74 -11.37
CA ALA A 201 7.97 2.88 -10.46
C ALA A 201 8.03 4.22 -11.20
N LEU A 202 8.93 4.36 -12.18
CA LEU A 202 9.04 5.58 -12.98
C LEU A 202 7.74 5.90 -13.72
N HIS A 203 7.10 4.88 -14.32
CA HIS A 203 5.81 5.07 -14.97
C HIS A 203 4.70 5.50 -13.99
N LEU A 204 4.67 4.93 -12.78
CA LEU A 204 3.72 5.35 -11.74
C LEU A 204 3.99 6.80 -11.28
N MET A 205 5.25 7.19 -11.08
CA MET A 205 5.62 8.58 -10.75
C MET A 205 5.13 9.56 -11.83
N ARG A 206 5.30 9.20 -13.10
CA ARG A 206 4.82 10.02 -14.25
C ARG A 206 3.31 10.11 -14.39
N THR A 207 2.52 9.34 -13.63
CA THR A 207 1.07 9.55 -13.52
C THR A 207 0.71 10.72 -12.62
N GLY A 208 1.68 11.31 -11.90
CA GLY A 208 1.45 12.38 -10.91
C GLY A 208 1.20 11.85 -9.49
N ALA A 209 1.50 10.57 -9.23
CA ALA A 209 1.35 10.01 -7.89
C ALA A 209 2.27 10.72 -6.88
N ALA A 210 1.71 11.10 -5.74
CA ALA A 210 2.44 11.71 -4.62
C ALA A 210 3.38 10.72 -3.92
N GLY A 211 3.08 9.41 -4.02
CA GLY A 211 3.90 8.34 -3.49
C GLY A 211 3.75 7.03 -4.23
N VAL A 212 4.80 6.21 -4.21
CA VAL A 212 4.80 4.86 -4.80
C VAL A 212 5.12 3.83 -3.73
N LEU A 213 4.20 2.90 -3.50
CA LEU A 213 4.42 1.76 -2.61
C LEU A 213 5.37 0.76 -3.27
N VAL A 214 6.47 0.44 -2.58
CA VAL A 214 7.50 -0.44 -3.10
C VAL A 214 7.30 -1.87 -2.64
N GLY A 215 7.31 -2.80 -3.59
CA GLY A 215 7.24 -4.22 -3.32
C GLY A 215 5.83 -4.78 -3.22
N PHE A 216 5.77 -6.10 -3.20
CA PHE A 216 4.56 -6.91 -3.03
C PHE A 216 4.94 -8.33 -2.64
N GLY A 217 4.11 -8.97 -1.82
CA GLY A 217 4.22 -10.40 -1.50
C GLY A 217 5.52 -10.83 -0.83
N GLY A 218 6.26 -9.90 -0.19
CA GLY A 218 7.60 -10.16 0.37
C GLY A 218 7.62 -10.61 1.83
N GLY A 219 6.52 -10.47 2.57
CA GLY A 219 6.44 -10.88 3.96
C GLY A 219 6.25 -12.39 4.15
N ALA A 220 6.61 -12.90 5.32
CA ALA A 220 6.52 -14.33 5.66
C ALA A 220 5.09 -14.88 5.54
N ALA A 221 4.08 -14.07 5.85
CA ALA A 221 2.66 -14.44 5.75
C ALA A 221 2.12 -14.44 4.32
N HIS A 222 2.82 -13.81 3.37
CA HIS A 222 2.34 -13.71 1.99
C HIS A 222 2.44 -15.03 1.24
N THR A 223 1.40 -15.34 0.47
CA THR A 223 1.36 -16.53 -0.40
C THR A 223 1.64 -16.22 -1.87
N THR A 224 1.74 -14.95 -2.25
CA THR A 224 1.88 -14.48 -3.64
C THR A 224 3.03 -15.17 -4.38
N ARG A 225 4.23 -15.19 -3.80
CA ARG A 225 5.39 -15.84 -4.40
C ARG A 225 5.15 -17.34 -4.63
N ARG A 226 4.61 -18.03 -3.63
CA ARG A 226 4.40 -19.47 -3.68
C ARG A 226 3.26 -19.87 -4.63
N THR A 227 2.23 -19.03 -4.71
CA THR A 227 1.03 -19.32 -5.52
C THR A 227 1.16 -18.82 -6.95
N LEU A 228 1.68 -17.60 -7.14
CA LEU A 228 1.74 -16.93 -8.45
C LEU A 228 3.16 -16.88 -9.04
N GLY A 229 4.19 -17.21 -8.26
CA GLY A 229 5.59 -17.05 -8.69
C GLY A 229 6.04 -15.60 -8.82
N ILE A 230 5.27 -14.64 -8.30
CA ILE A 230 5.52 -13.20 -8.43
C ILE A 230 6.08 -12.68 -7.11
N HIS A 231 7.30 -12.14 -7.17
CA HIS A 231 7.97 -11.53 -6.03
C HIS A 231 9.22 -10.77 -6.48
N ALA A 232 9.60 -9.76 -5.71
CA ALA A 232 10.93 -9.13 -5.81
C ALA A 232 11.53 -9.00 -4.40
N PRO A 233 12.80 -9.41 -4.17
CA PRO A 233 13.50 -9.18 -2.91
C PRO A 233 13.59 -7.70 -2.59
N MET A 234 13.17 -7.33 -1.36
CA MET A 234 12.83 -5.94 -1.01
C MET A 234 14.01 -4.98 -1.03
N ALA A 235 15.20 -5.40 -0.60
CA ALA A 235 16.38 -4.52 -0.63
C ALA A 235 16.73 -4.08 -2.06
N SER A 236 16.68 -5.03 -3.02
CA SER A 236 16.89 -4.71 -4.43
C SER A 236 15.76 -3.89 -5.03
N ALA A 237 14.50 -4.20 -4.69
CA ALA A 237 13.35 -3.44 -5.17
C ALA A 237 13.41 -1.97 -4.72
N ILE A 238 13.74 -1.72 -3.44
CA ILE A 238 13.90 -0.36 -2.90
C ILE A 238 15.03 0.37 -3.61
N ALA A 239 16.18 -0.27 -3.84
CA ALA A 239 17.30 0.35 -4.53
C ALA A 239 16.92 0.76 -5.97
N ASP A 240 16.19 -0.08 -6.70
CA ASP A 240 15.71 0.21 -8.05
C ASP A 240 14.70 1.36 -8.08
N VAL A 241 13.72 1.33 -7.18
CA VAL A 241 12.70 2.38 -7.12
C VAL A 241 13.28 3.70 -6.63
N ALA A 242 14.25 3.66 -5.72
CA ALA A 242 14.99 4.85 -5.30
C ALA A 242 15.82 5.46 -6.46
N ALA A 243 16.35 4.63 -7.36
CA ALA A 243 16.99 5.11 -8.58
C ALA A 243 15.98 5.80 -9.50
N ALA A 244 14.83 5.15 -9.75
CA ALA A 244 13.75 5.74 -10.55
C ALA A 244 13.29 7.10 -9.99
N ARG A 245 13.20 7.22 -8.64
CA ARG A 245 12.84 8.49 -8.00
C ARG A 245 13.86 9.58 -8.25
N ARG A 246 15.16 9.26 -8.15
CA ARG A 246 16.20 10.26 -8.45
C ARG A 246 16.09 10.77 -9.88
N ASP A 247 16.00 9.85 -10.84
CA ASP A 247 15.94 10.21 -12.25
C ASP A 247 14.65 11.00 -12.57
N TYR A 248 13.52 10.65 -11.95
CA TYR A 248 12.26 11.40 -12.08
C TYR A 248 12.33 12.82 -11.52
N LEU A 249 13.08 13.04 -10.44
CA LEU A 249 13.24 14.38 -9.85
C LEU A 249 14.25 15.25 -10.59
N ASP A 250 15.12 14.63 -11.40
CA ASP A 250 16.12 15.30 -12.23
C ASP A 250 15.58 15.63 -13.64
N GLU A 251 14.39 15.10 -14.05
CA GLU A 251 13.68 15.43 -15.29
C GLU A 251 13.01 16.82 -15.23
#